data_f831069cd3d527a59db5ffe4cad19b5f
#
_entry.id   f831069cd3d527a59db5ffe4cad19b5f
#
_cell.length_a   1.000
_cell.length_b   1.000
_cell.length_c   1.000
_cell.angle_alpha   90.00
_cell.angle_beta   90.00
_cell.angle_gamma   90.00
#
_symmetry.space_group_name_H-M   'P 1'
#
loop_
_entity.id
_entity.type
_entity.pdbx_description
1 polymer ?
#
loop_
_entity_poly.entity_id
_entity_poly.type
_entity_poly.pdbx_seq_one_letter_code
_entity_poly.pdbx_strand_id
1 'polypeptide(L)'
;MMKHFPAGVSRCVFLSIMNPSMYKILLVDRCHFSRTGLESWLNHAEDFAAPFHVTATDHLLRARELLIQWQPNMVIADLHGFMGDIHHVNQFSSIFAACGNTTRLILLQSGSSDVLDDYCSQQITWRIVDKTIPLRELGQMIGKALMSRPPFGEPKTITPLLTLREERILEWWSVGMSNEEIARKMGIAVKTVYTYKRNIRMKLGADNRFSLFVPLPEMCAR
;
A
#
# COMPACT_ATOMS: atom_id res chain seq x y z
N MET A 1 13.73 -19.30 51.19
CA MET A 1 13.75 -17.91 50.77
C MET A 1 13.08 -17.83 49.38
N MET A 2 11.75 -17.78 49.38
CA MET A 2 10.93 -17.77 48.14
C MET A 2 10.81 -16.34 47.64
N LYS A 3 11.29 -16.05 46.41
CA LYS A 3 11.08 -14.76 45.75
C LYS A 3 9.74 -14.76 45.03
N HIS A 4 8.85 -13.89 45.52
CA HIS A 4 7.59 -13.55 44.87
C HIS A 4 7.84 -12.93 43.50
N PHE A 5 7.23 -13.52 42.44
CA PHE A 5 6.99 -12.87 41.15
C PHE A 5 5.69 -12.08 41.21
N PRO A 6 5.66 -10.85 40.72
CA PRO A 6 4.40 -10.09 40.69
C PRO A 6 3.48 -10.68 39.62
N ALA A 7 2.34 -11.18 40.02
CA ALA A 7 1.19 -11.49 39.19
C ALA A 7 0.57 -10.18 38.73
N GLY A 8 0.39 -10.01 37.41
CA GLY A 8 -0.43 -8.91 36.90
C GLY A 8 0.03 -8.24 35.62
N VAL A 9 0.55 -8.99 34.66
CA VAL A 9 0.56 -8.49 33.26
C VAL A 9 -0.58 -9.17 32.52
N SER A 10 -1.59 -8.34 32.24
CA SER A 10 -2.88 -8.75 31.74
C SER A 10 -2.76 -9.60 30.47
N ARG A 11 -3.24 -10.82 30.52
CA ARG A 11 -3.35 -11.79 29.41
C ARG A 11 -4.12 -11.19 28.21
N CYS A 12 -4.88 -10.12 28.42
CA CYS A 12 -5.64 -9.41 27.38
C CYS A 12 -4.77 -8.59 26.42
N VAL A 13 -3.62 -8.04 26.87
CA VAL A 13 -2.74 -7.25 25.99
C VAL A 13 -2.01 -8.15 24.99
N PHE A 14 -1.64 -9.36 25.40
CA PHE A 14 -0.96 -10.33 24.52
C PHE A 14 -1.87 -10.95 23.45
N LEU A 15 -3.17 -11.13 23.77
CA LEU A 15 -4.15 -11.63 22.81
C LEU A 15 -4.56 -10.57 21.78
N SER A 16 -4.52 -9.28 22.14
CA SER A 16 -4.81 -8.18 21.22
C SER A 16 -3.74 -7.99 20.12
N ILE A 17 -2.51 -8.45 20.37
CA ILE A 17 -1.42 -8.45 19.38
C ILE A 17 -1.57 -9.62 18.38
N MET A 18 -2.25 -10.70 18.80
CA MET A 18 -2.37 -11.92 17.99
C MET A 18 -3.60 -11.97 17.08
N ASN A 19 -4.62 -11.13 17.31
CA ASN A 19 -5.82 -11.14 16.47
C ASN A 19 -6.38 -9.71 16.38
N PRO A 20 -5.92 -8.89 15.42
CA PRO A 20 -6.46 -7.54 15.26
C PRO A 20 -7.96 -7.62 14.97
N SER A 21 -8.73 -6.70 15.52
CA SER A 21 -10.18 -6.61 15.28
C SER A 21 -10.51 -6.40 13.79
N MET A 22 -9.53 -5.97 13.00
CA MET A 22 -9.65 -5.72 11.57
C MET A 22 -8.25 -5.71 10.94
N TYR A 23 -8.09 -6.36 9.79
CA TYR A 23 -6.85 -6.30 9.02
C TYR A 23 -6.89 -5.21 7.96
N LYS A 24 -5.80 -4.47 7.83
CA LYS A 24 -5.60 -3.45 6.80
C LYS A 24 -4.92 -4.08 5.59
N ILE A 25 -5.54 -4.01 4.43
CA ILE A 25 -4.98 -4.53 3.16
C ILE A 25 -4.85 -3.38 2.17
N LEU A 26 -3.66 -3.21 1.61
CA LEU A 26 -3.39 -2.28 0.53
C LEU A 26 -3.33 -3.03 -0.80
N LEU A 27 -4.19 -2.65 -1.74
CA LEU A 27 -4.16 -3.14 -3.13
C LEU A 27 -3.41 -2.15 -4.01
N VAL A 28 -2.44 -2.64 -4.79
CA VAL A 28 -1.66 -1.84 -5.73
C VAL A 28 -1.75 -2.50 -7.10
N ASP A 29 -2.59 -1.97 -7.97
CA ASP A 29 -2.77 -2.51 -9.31
C ASP A 29 -3.16 -1.38 -10.26
N ARG A 30 -2.52 -1.31 -11.42
CA ARG A 30 -2.85 -0.31 -12.44
C ARG A 30 -4.17 -0.60 -13.15
N CYS A 31 -4.52 -1.87 -13.28
CA CYS A 31 -5.77 -2.28 -13.90
C CYS A 31 -6.96 -1.98 -12.98
N HIS A 32 -7.84 -1.08 -13.43
CA HIS A 32 -9.03 -0.69 -12.67
C HIS A 32 -9.93 -1.89 -12.36
N PHE A 33 -10.21 -2.74 -13.34
CA PHE A 33 -11.10 -3.89 -13.15
C PHE A 33 -10.56 -4.89 -12.15
N SER A 34 -9.28 -5.23 -12.24
CA SER A 34 -8.61 -6.13 -11.29
C SER A 34 -8.66 -5.56 -9.87
N ARG A 35 -8.31 -4.28 -9.73
CA ARG A 35 -8.29 -3.56 -8.46
C ARG A 35 -9.68 -3.53 -7.81
N THR A 36 -10.71 -3.10 -8.56
CA THR A 36 -12.09 -3.02 -8.07
C THR A 36 -12.66 -4.41 -7.77
N GLY A 37 -12.35 -5.40 -8.60
CA GLY A 37 -12.79 -6.79 -8.38
C GLY A 37 -12.20 -7.38 -7.11
N LEU A 38 -10.89 -7.22 -6.89
CA LEU A 38 -10.22 -7.70 -5.68
C LEU A 38 -10.69 -6.95 -4.42
N GLU A 39 -10.88 -5.63 -4.51
CA GLU A 39 -11.39 -4.81 -3.42
C GLU A 39 -12.81 -5.25 -3.01
N SER A 40 -13.69 -5.41 -4.00
CA SER A 40 -15.06 -5.89 -3.77
C SER A 40 -15.06 -7.29 -3.16
N TRP A 41 -14.26 -8.21 -3.72
CA TRP A 41 -14.16 -9.56 -3.19
C TRP A 41 -13.66 -9.59 -1.75
N LEU A 42 -12.59 -8.87 -1.41
CA LEU A 42 -12.06 -8.83 -0.05
C LEU A 42 -13.04 -8.22 0.96
N ASN A 43 -13.78 -7.17 0.57
CA ASN A 43 -14.75 -6.53 1.45
C ASN A 43 -15.98 -7.41 1.75
N HIS A 44 -16.28 -8.39 0.89
CA HIS A 44 -17.41 -9.31 1.06
C HIS A 44 -16.98 -10.74 1.44
N ALA A 45 -15.71 -10.96 1.70
CA ALA A 45 -15.19 -12.29 2.03
C ALA A 45 -15.52 -12.67 3.47
N GLU A 46 -16.43 -13.62 3.64
CA GLU A 46 -16.89 -14.12 4.95
C GLU A 46 -15.97 -15.21 5.54
N ASP A 47 -15.07 -15.76 4.74
CA ASP A 47 -14.22 -16.91 5.12
C ASP A 47 -13.01 -16.54 6.01
N PHE A 48 -12.86 -15.28 6.40
CA PHE A 48 -11.71 -14.81 7.18
C PHE A 48 -12.05 -14.59 8.66
N ALA A 49 -11.06 -14.82 9.51
CA ALA A 49 -11.20 -14.71 10.97
C ALA A 49 -11.51 -13.29 11.48
N ALA A 50 -11.27 -12.27 10.67
CA ALA A 50 -11.57 -10.86 10.96
C ALA A 50 -11.85 -10.11 9.66
N PRO A 51 -12.65 -9.03 9.71
CA PRO A 51 -12.96 -8.22 8.54
C PRO A 51 -11.73 -7.48 8.03
N PHE A 52 -11.77 -7.07 6.77
CA PHE A 52 -10.73 -6.27 6.13
C PHE A 52 -11.13 -4.81 6.02
N HIS A 53 -10.14 -3.93 6.19
CA HIS A 53 -10.19 -2.57 5.71
C HIS A 53 -9.29 -2.50 4.48
N VAL A 54 -9.88 -2.45 3.31
CA VAL A 54 -9.17 -2.45 2.04
C VAL A 54 -9.03 -1.02 1.54
N THR A 55 -7.82 -0.66 1.13
CA THR A 55 -7.52 0.59 0.43
C THR A 55 -6.81 0.25 -0.86
N ALA A 56 -7.21 0.85 -1.97
CA ALA A 56 -6.68 0.54 -3.29
C ALA A 56 -6.05 1.75 -3.97
N THR A 57 -4.98 1.53 -4.74
CA THR A 57 -4.32 2.58 -5.52
C THR A 57 -3.70 2.03 -6.79
N ASP A 58 -3.63 2.87 -7.81
CA ASP A 58 -2.96 2.64 -9.09
C ASP A 58 -1.64 3.40 -9.23
N HIS A 59 -1.19 4.06 -8.16
CA HIS A 59 0.04 4.83 -8.12
C HIS A 59 1.04 4.28 -7.12
N LEU A 60 2.25 3.93 -7.58
CA LEU A 60 3.32 3.36 -6.75
C LEU A 60 3.75 4.29 -5.60
N LEU A 61 3.86 5.58 -5.87
CA LEU A 61 4.26 6.54 -4.85
C LEU A 61 3.16 6.78 -3.82
N ARG A 62 1.89 6.73 -4.23
CA ARG A 62 0.77 6.74 -3.29
C ARG A 62 0.75 5.46 -2.44
N ALA A 63 1.06 4.32 -3.04
CA ALA A 63 1.22 3.06 -2.32
C ALA A 63 2.30 3.17 -1.24
N ARG A 64 3.45 3.75 -1.58
CA ARG A 64 4.54 3.99 -0.62
C ARG A 64 4.09 4.86 0.55
N GLU A 65 3.41 5.98 0.30
CA GLU A 65 2.92 6.84 1.37
C GLU A 65 1.90 6.13 2.27
N LEU A 66 0.98 5.38 1.68
CA LEU A 66 0.03 4.56 2.43
C LEU A 66 0.74 3.50 3.28
N LEU A 67 1.81 2.88 2.78
CA LEU A 67 2.62 1.95 3.56
C LEU A 67 3.22 2.59 4.80
N ILE A 68 3.75 3.79 4.68
CA ILE A 68 4.42 4.49 5.77
C ILE A 68 3.42 5.02 6.79
N GLN A 69 2.33 5.62 6.34
CA GLN A 69 1.42 6.33 7.22
C GLN A 69 0.28 5.47 7.74
N TRP A 70 -0.31 4.65 6.86
CA TRP A 70 -1.43 3.80 7.23
C TRP A 70 -1.00 2.45 7.79
N GLN A 71 0.22 2.00 7.48
CA GLN A 71 0.85 0.77 7.97
C GLN A 71 -0.06 -0.46 7.80
N PRO A 72 -0.33 -0.89 6.57
CA PRO A 72 -1.18 -2.06 6.33
C PRO A 72 -0.52 -3.34 6.84
N ASN A 73 -1.34 -4.31 7.23
CA ASN A 73 -0.87 -5.64 7.61
C ASN A 73 -0.37 -6.43 6.40
N MET A 74 -0.93 -6.12 5.21
CA MET A 74 -0.60 -6.79 3.97
C MET A 74 -0.71 -5.84 2.78
N VAL A 75 0.15 -6.06 1.79
CA VAL A 75 0.05 -5.49 0.44
C VAL A 75 -0.19 -6.62 -0.55
N ILE A 76 -1.12 -6.43 -1.46
CA ILE A 76 -1.31 -7.26 -2.64
C ILE A 76 -1.07 -6.35 -3.85
N ALA A 77 -0.02 -6.63 -4.63
CA ALA A 77 0.41 -5.74 -5.69
C ALA A 77 0.63 -6.49 -7.01
N ASP A 78 0.11 -5.92 -8.11
CA ASP A 78 0.57 -6.23 -9.46
C ASP A 78 1.54 -5.14 -9.92
N LEU A 79 2.83 -5.47 -9.96
CA LEU A 79 3.87 -4.53 -10.38
C LEU A 79 4.12 -4.56 -11.89
N HIS A 80 3.68 -5.61 -12.60
CA HIS A 80 3.86 -5.73 -14.05
C HIS A 80 3.18 -4.59 -14.83
N GLY A 81 2.01 -4.17 -14.39
CA GLY A 81 1.28 -3.05 -15.01
C GLY A 81 2.07 -1.72 -15.01
N PHE A 82 3.14 -1.62 -14.24
CA PHE A 82 3.98 -0.42 -14.12
C PHE A 82 5.32 -0.52 -14.87
N MET A 83 5.62 -1.64 -15.54
CA MET A 83 6.92 -1.90 -16.16
C MET A 83 7.25 -1.05 -17.39
N GLY A 84 6.31 -0.28 -17.92
CA GLY A 84 6.52 0.56 -19.12
C GLY A 84 7.42 1.78 -18.93
N ASP A 85 7.86 2.08 -17.70
CA ASP A 85 8.62 3.27 -17.36
C ASP A 85 9.83 2.92 -16.48
N ILE A 86 11.03 3.32 -16.91
CA ILE A 86 12.29 3.08 -16.20
C ILE A 86 12.33 3.74 -14.81
N HIS A 87 11.57 4.81 -14.61
CA HIS A 87 11.42 5.47 -13.31
C HIS A 87 10.71 4.59 -12.28
N HIS A 88 9.90 3.63 -12.70
CA HIS A 88 9.16 2.76 -11.79
C HIS A 88 10.07 1.77 -11.05
N VAL A 89 11.21 1.37 -11.60
CA VAL A 89 12.14 0.44 -10.92
C VAL A 89 12.61 1.00 -9.57
N ASN A 90 12.95 2.29 -9.52
CA ASN A 90 13.32 2.95 -8.26
C ASN A 90 12.14 3.05 -7.29
N GLN A 91 10.92 3.15 -7.82
CA GLN A 91 9.70 3.19 -7.02
C GLN A 91 9.38 1.83 -6.41
N PHE A 92 9.66 0.72 -7.12
CA PHE A 92 9.53 -0.63 -6.56
C PHE A 92 10.43 -0.82 -5.35
N SER A 93 11.72 -0.44 -5.46
CA SER A 93 12.65 -0.50 -4.33
C SER A 93 12.11 0.27 -3.11
N SER A 94 11.48 1.42 -3.35
CA SER A 94 10.92 2.23 -2.27
C SER A 94 9.68 1.60 -1.63
N ILE A 95 8.88 0.85 -2.40
CA ILE A 95 7.74 0.07 -1.87
C ILE A 95 8.26 -1.09 -1.02
N PHE A 96 9.22 -1.88 -1.53
CA PHE A 96 9.81 -2.98 -0.78
C PHE A 96 10.44 -2.49 0.54
N ALA A 97 11.17 -1.37 0.48
CA ALA A 97 11.73 -0.75 1.67
C ALA A 97 10.64 -0.29 2.65
N ALA A 98 9.52 0.26 2.14
CA ALA A 98 8.41 0.73 2.96
C ALA A 98 7.61 -0.41 3.60
N CYS A 99 7.51 -1.58 2.95
CA CYS A 99 6.93 -2.78 3.57
C CYS A 99 7.73 -3.20 4.80
N GLY A 100 9.05 -3.04 4.75
CA GLY A 100 9.93 -3.42 5.85
C GLY A 100 9.75 -4.88 6.24
N ASN A 101 9.86 -5.15 7.54
CA ASN A 101 9.70 -6.50 8.10
C ASN A 101 8.32 -6.69 8.79
N THR A 102 7.42 -5.74 8.69
CA THR A 102 6.13 -5.75 9.40
C THR A 102 4.95 -6.01 8.47
N THR A 103 5.03 -5.56 7.22
CA THR A 103 3.98 -5.70 6.21
C THR A 103 4.27 -6.89 5.31
N ARG A 104 3.31 -7.77 5.14
CA ARG A 104 3.41 -8.91 4.23
C ARG A 104 3.11 -8.46 2.81
N LEU A 105 3.94 -8.87 1.85
CA LEU A 105 3.77 -8.52 0.45
C LEU A 105 3.48 -9.77 -0.37
N ILE A 106 2.32 -9.79 -1.02
CA ILE A 106 1.96 -10.76 -2.06
C ILE A 106 2.05 -10.02 -3.39
N LEU A 107 2.86 -10.56 -4.30
CA LEU A 107 2.95 -10.05 -5.66
C LEU A 107 2.09 -10.91 -6.59
N LEU A 108 1.20 -10.24 -7.33
CA LEU A 108 0.44 -10.84 -8.42
C LEU A 108 1.21 -10.62 -9.71
N GLN A 109 1.46 -11.71 -10.42
CA GLN A 109 2.26 -11.71 -11.64
C GLN A 109 1.37 -11.95 -12.86
N SER A 110 1.45 -11.06 -13.84
CA SER A 110 0.74 -11.20 -15.12
C SER A 110 1.76 -11.56 -16.22
N GLY A 111 1.96 -12.84 -16.46
CA GLY A 111 2.97 -13.34 -17.41
C GLY A 111 4.36 -13.49 -16.80
N SER A 112 5.31 -14.03 -17.58
CA SER A 112 6.70 -14.20 -17.18
C SER A 112 7.52 -12.98 -17.58
N SER A 113 8.20 -12.37 -16.65
CA SER A 113 9.23 -11.35 -16.88
C SER A 113 10.45 -11.72 -16.04
N ASP A 114 11.42 -12.34 -16.66
CA ASP A 114 12.63 -12.84 -15.98
C ASP A 114 13.33 -11.76 -15.14
N VAL A 115 13.34 -10.51 -15.62
CA VAL A 115 14.00 -9.40 -14.92
C VAL A 115 13.26 -8.97 -13.66
N LEU A 116 11.92 -8.91 -13.69
CA LEU A 116 11.13 -8.55 -12.52
C LEU A 116 11.10 -9.70 -11.52
N ASP A 117 11.03 -10.92 -12.01
CA ASP A 117 11.00 -12.13 -11.20
C ASP A 117 12.29 -12.30 -10.42
N ASP A 118 13.44 -12.11 -11.05
CA ASP A 118 14.74 -12.10 -10.38
C ASP A 118 14.85 -10.98 -9.35
N TYR A 119 14.39 -9.78 -9.70
CA TYR A 119 14.41 -8.64 -8.76
C TYR A 119 13.49 -8.86 -7.56
N CYS A 120 12.27 -9.32 -7.78
CA CYS A 120 11.29 -9.56 -6.72
C CYS A 120 11.67 -10.76 -5.83
N SER A 121 12.29 -11.80 -6.39
CA SER A 121 12.73 -12.97 -5.63
C SER A 121 13.85 -12.64 -4.63
N GLN A 122 14.63 -11.60 -4.90
CA GLN A 122 15.70 -11.10 -4.01
C GLN A 122 15.16 -10.19 -2.90
N GLN A 123 13.89 -9.76 -2.99
CA GLN A 123 13.27 -8.88 -2.01
C GLN A 123 12.52 -9.69 -0.94
N ILE A 124 12.22 -9.03 0.18
CA ILE A 124 11.44 -9.65 1.26
C ILE A 124 9.97 -9.66 0.85
N THR A 125 9.61 -10.56 -0.04
CA THR A 125 8.23 -10.84 -0.41
C THR A 125 7.74 -12.08 0.33
N TRP A 126 6.47 -12.08 0.77
CA TRP A 126 5.91 -13.27 1.38
C TRP A 126 5.61 -14.34 0.32
N ARG A 127 5.07 -13.94 -0.83
CA ARG A 127 4.76 -14.85 -1.94
C ARG A 127 4.64 -14.08 -3.28
N ILE A 128 5.06 -14.75 -4.35
CA ILE A 128 4.76 -14.36 -5.72
C ILE A 128 3.79 -15.42 -6.26
N VAL A 129 2.70 -14.98 -6.90
CA VAL A 129 1.66 -15.84 -7.45
C VAL A 129 1.17 -15.32 -8.80
N ASP A 130 0.73 -16.22 -9.67
CA ASP A 130 0.12 -15.85 -10.94
C ASP A 130 -1.20 -15.09 -10.70
N LYS A 131 -1.45 -14.04 -11.47
CA LYS A 131 -2.66 -13.22 -11.35
C LYS A 131 -3.94 -13.97 -11.72
N THR A 132 -3.80 -15.08 -12.45
CA THR A 132 -4.92 -15.99 -12.80
C THR A 132 -5.29 -16.96 -11.70
N ILE A 133 -4.61 -16.89 -10.54
CA ILE A 133 -4.89 -17.75 -9.39
C ILE A 133 -6.38 -17.70 -9.01
N PRO A 134 -7.03 -18.86 -8.75
CA PRO A 134 -8.39 -18.88 -8.25
C PRO A 134 -8.53 -18.08 -6.94
N LEU A 135 -9.58 -17.25 -6.82
CA LEU A 135 -9.80 -16.43 -5.62
C LEU A 135 -9.82 -17.24 -4.32
N ARG A 136 -10.33 -18.48 -4.36
CA ARG A 136 -10.31 -19.39 -3.21
C ARG A 136 -8.89 -19.70 -2.74
N GLU A 137 -7.97 -19.95 -3.67
CA GLU A 137 -6.58 -20.25 -3.34
C GLU A 137 -5.86 -18.99 -2.84
N LEU A 138 -6.12 -17.84 -3.48
CA LEU A 138 -5.62 -16.55 -3.01
C LEU A 138 -6.10 -16.25 -1.59
N GLY A 139 -7.38 -16.53 -1.28
CA GLY A 139 -7.96 -16.38 0.05
C GLY A 139 -7.25 -17.24 1.09
N GLN A 140 -6.98 -18.50 0.77
CA GLN A 140 -6.22 -19.39 1.67
C GLN A 140 -4.80 -18.89 1.92
N MET A 141 -4.14 -18.32 0.90
CA MET A 141 -2.81 -17.74 1.05
C MET A 141 -2.84 -16.48 1.90
N ILE A 142 -3.80 -15.59 1.69
CA ILE A 142 -4.01 -14.39 2.52
C ILE A 142 -4.19 -14.80 3.98
N GLY A 143 -5.10 -15.75 4.25
CA GLY A 143 -5.35 -16.25 5.60
C GLY A 143 -4.09 -16.83 6.26
N LYS A 144 -3.34 -17.67 5.56
CA LYS A 144 -2.05 -18.20 6.05
C LYS A 144 -1.03 -17.09 6.31
N ALA A 145 -0.94 -16.12 5.43
CA ALA A 145 -0.02 -15.00 5.59
C ALA A 145 -0.37 -14.14 6.81
N LEU A 146 -1.64 -13.85 7.04
CA LEU A 146 -2.09 -13.06 8.18
C LEU A 146 -1.90 -13.78 9.52
N MET A 147 -2.04 -15.10 9.53
CA MET A 147 -1.81 -15.94 10.71
C MET A 147 -0.33 -16.17 11.02
N SER A 148 0.55 -16.08 10.03
CA SER A 148 1.99 -16.23 10.22
C SER A 148 2.58 -15.01 10.94
N ARG A 149 3.64 -15.22 11.75
CA ARG A 149 4.40 -14.10 12.28
C ARG A 149 5.00 -13.29 11.11
N PRO A 150 4.95 -11.95 11.16
CA PRO A 150 5.69 -11.15 10.18
C PRO A 150 7.18 -11.52 10.24
N PRO A 151 7.90 -11.45 9.13
CA PRO A 151 9.34 -11.71 9.12
C PRO A 151 10.02 -10.77 10.13
N PHE A 152 10.82 -11.34 11.03
CA PHE A 152 11.49 -10.61 12.10
C PHE A 152 12.53 -9.64 11.55
N GLY A 153 12.48 -8.39 11.98
CA GLY A 153 13.48 -7.37 11.74
C GLY A 153 13.12 -6.09 12.49
N GLU A 154 14.11 -5.32 12.86
CA GLU A 154 13.86 -4.00 13.44
C GLU A 154 13.10 -3.12 12.44
N PRO A 155 12.08 -2.36 12.88
CA PRO A 155 11.34 -1.47 12.01
C PRO A 155 12.31 -0.42 11.44
N LYS A 156 12.55 -0.46 10.14
CA LYS A 156 13.32 0.59 9.47
C LYS A 156 12.53 1.88 9.54
N THR A 157 13.11 2.92 10.12
CA THR A 157 12.51 4.25 10.12
C THR A 157 12.57 4.80 8.70
N ILE A 158 11.45 4.77 8.01
CA ILE A 158 11.34 5.30 6.64
C ILE A 158 10.73 6.69 6.74
N THR A 159 11.44 7.69 6.22
CA THR A 159 10.95 9.05 6.18
C THR A 159 9.86 9.18 5.13
N PRO A 160 8.67 9.70 5.48
CA PRO A 160 7.63 10.01 4.51
C PRO A 160 8.15 10.93 3.40
N LEU A 161 7.72 10.70 2.17
CA LEU A 161 8.09 11.52 1.02
C LEU A 161 7.40 12.88 1.08
N LEU A 162 6.14 12.87 1.49
CA LEU A 162 5.33 14.06 1.67
C LEU A 162 5.32 14.48 3.15
N THR A 163 5.29 15.77 3.39
CA THR A 163 5.00 16.33 4.71
C THR A 163 3.49 16.20 5.00
N LEU A 164 3.09 16.24 6.27
CA LEU A 164 1.67 16.19 6.68
C LEU A 164 0.81 17.28 6.00
N ARG A 165 1.40 18.46 5.71
CA ARG A 165 0.70 19.53 4.98
C ARG A 165 0.53 19.19 3.50
N GLU A 166 1.56 18.65 2.87
CA GLU A 166 1.52 18.22 1.46
C GLU A 166 0.52 17.08 1.28
N GLU A 167 0.49 16.15 2.22
CA GLU A 167 -0.46 15.03 2.19
C GLU A 167 -1.90 15.50 2.28
N ARG A 168 -2.21 16.38 3.23
CA ARG A 168 -3.56 16.93 3.38
C ARG A 168 -4.00 17.72 2.14
N ILE A 169 -3.08 18.44 1.50
CA ILE A 169 -3.34 19.13 0.24
C ILE A 169 -3.58 18.13 -0.90
N LEU A 170 -2.80 17.06 -0.96
CA LEU A 170 -2.99 15.99 -1.97
C LEU A 170 -4.34 15.32 -1.81
N GLU A 171 -4.78 15.02 -0.59
CA GLU A 171 -6.09 14.45 -0.28
C GLU A 171 -7.23 15.33 -0.80
N TRP A 172 -7.24 16.61 -0.47
CA TRP A 172 -8.27 17.55 -0.94
C TRP A 172 -8.21 17.78 -2.46
N TRP A 173 -7.00 17.79 -3.01
CA TRP A 173 -6.81 17.91 -4.44
C TRP A 173 -7.33 16.68 -5.19
N SER A 174 -7.17 15.48 -4.65
CA SER A 174 -7.65 14.23 -5.27
C SER A 174 -9.18 14.15 -5.35
N VAL A 175 -9.89 14.78 -4.41
CA VAL A 175 -11.35 14.90 -4.46
C VAL A 175 -11.85 16.12 -5.24
N GLY A 176 -10.97 16.80 -5.99
CA GLY A 176 -11.32 17.85 -6.92
C GLY A 176 -11.51 19.25 -6.30
N MET A 177 -11.07 19.48 -5.05
CA MET A 177 -11.16 20.82 -4.45
C MET A 177 -10.33 21.85 -5.21
N SER A 178 -10.89 23.06 -5.37
CA SER A 178 -10.22 24.20 -5.99
C SER A 178 -9.05 24.71 -5.12
N ASN A 179 -8.12 25.45 -5.72
CA ASN A 179 -7.00 26.03 -4.99
C ASN A 179 -7.47 27.04 -3.93
N GLU A 180 -8.53 27.76 -4.20
CA GLU A 180 -9.15 28.74 -3.34
C GLU A 180 -9.77 28.09 -2.10
N GLU A 181 -10.44 26.96 -2.27
CA GLU A 181 -11.03 26.17 -1.19
C GLU A 181 -9.94 25.56 -0.31
N ILE A 182 -8.90 24.99 -0.90
CA ILE A 182 -7.74 24.44 -0.18
C ILE A 182 -7.03 25.55 0.60
N ALA A 183 -6.79 26.71 -0.04
CA ALA A 183 -6.18 27.87 0.61
C ALA A 183 -6.96 28.34 1.83
N ARG A 184 -8.28 28.42 1.71
CA ARG A 184 -9.19 28.80 2.81
C ARG A 184 -9.14 27.80 3.95
N LYS A 185 -9.19 26.50 3.65
CA LYS A 185 -9.12 25.43 4.66
C LYS A 185 -7.77 25.38 5.39
N MET A 186 -6.69 25.69 4.68
CA MET A 186 -5.34 25.67 5.24
C MET A 186 -4.94 26.98 5.92
N GLY A 187 -5.72 28.07 5.74
CA GLY A 187 -5.35 29.41 6.22
C GLY A 187 -4.08 29.97 5.54
N ILE A 188 -3.89 29.72 4.24
CA ILE A 188 -2.71 30.12 3.46
C ILE A 188 -3.13 30.86 2.17
N ALA A 189 -2.18 31.53 1.53
CA ALA A 189 -2.44 32.18 0.25
C ALA A 189 -2.61 31.13 -0.88
N VAL A 190 -3.45 31.42 -1.85
CA VAL A 190 -3.68 30.56 -3.04
C VAL A 190 -2.36 30.26 -3.76
N LYS A 191 -1.47 31.25 -3.90
CA LYS A 191 -0.13 31.08 -4.47
C LYS A 191 0.68 30.01 -3.73
N THR A 192 0.54 29.91 -2.42
CA THR A 192 1.21 28.90 -1.60
C THR A 192 0.68 27.48 -1.89
N VAL A 193 -0.61 27.35 -2.18
CA VAL A 193 -1.20 26.06 -2.60
C VAL A 193 -0.59 25.59 -3.93
N TYR A 194 -0.39 26.50 -4.90
CA TYR A 194 0.31 26.18 -6.15
C TYR A 194 1.74 25.66 -5.89
N THR A 195 2.45 26.28 -4.96
CA THR A 195 3.81 25.84 -4.59
C THR A 195 3.78 24.44 -3.98
N TYR A 196 2.86 24.16 -3.06
CA TYR A 196 2.69 22.82 -2.49
C TYR A 196 2.33 21.79 -3.56
N LYS A 197 1.38 22.09 -4.45
CA LYS A 197 1.01 21.17 -5.55
C LYS A 197 2.18 20.89 -6.49
N ARG A 198 3.03 21.88 -6.76
CA ARG A 198 4.28 21.72 -7.52
C ARG A 198 5.25 20.78 -6.79
N ASN A 199 5.48 21.02 -5.50
CA ASN A 199 6.40 20.21 -4.70
C ASN A 199 5.91 18.76 -4.60
N ILE A 200 4.60 18.55 -4.38
CA ILE A 200 3.97 17.23 -4.36
C ILE A 200 4.25 16.51 -5.68
N ARG A 201 4.01 17.17 -6.84
CA ARG A 201 4.28 16.57 -8.15
C ARG A 201 5.75 16.19 -8.32
N MET A 202 6.67 17.08 -7.96
CA MET A 202 8.11 16.81 -8.05
C MET A 202 8.51 15.63 -7.17
N LYS A 203 8.01 15.57 -5.94
CA LYS A 203 8.26 14.47 -5.01
C LYS A 203 7.65 13.15 -5.47
N LEU A 204 6.47 13.21 -6.11
CA LEU A 204 5.77 12.05 -6.63
C LEU A 204 6.19 11.67 -8.06
N GLY A 205 7.17 12.35 -8.65
CA GLY A 205 7.66 12.06 -10.00
C GLY A 205 6.61 12.24 -11.10
N ALA A 206 5.60 13.08 -10.85
CA ALA A 206 4.52 13.33 -11.79
C ALA A 206 4.88 14.47 -12.74
N ASP A 207 5.20 14.16 -13.99
CA ASP A 207 5.67 15.13 -14.97
C ASP A 207 4.62 16.17 -15.35
N ASN A 208 3.33 15.81 -15.21
CA ASN A 208 2.23 16.68 -15.62
C ASN A 208 1.17 16.76 -14.51
N ARG A 209 0.47 17.91 -14.44
CA ARG A 209 -0.57 18.17 -13.41
C ARG A 209 -1.76 17.20 -13.44
N PHE A 210 -1.94 16.49 -14.53
CA PHE A 210 -3.02 15.52 -14.72
C PHE A 210 -2.60 14.09 -14.41
N SER A 211 -1.31 13.79 -14.42
CA SER A 211 -0.80 12.41 -14.24
C SER A 211 -1.07 11.80 -12.88
N LEU A 212 -1.43 12.60 -11.87
CA LEU A 212 -1.77 12.10 -10.52
C LEU A 212 -3.23 11.60 -10.43
N PHE A 213 -4.10 12.03 -11.32
CA PHE A 213 -5.55 11.83 -11.20
C PHE A 213 -6.23 11.29 -12.46
N VAL A 214 -5.53 11.34 -13.60
CA VAL A 214 -6.05 10.76 -14.84
C VAL A 214 -5.72 9.29 -14.85
N PRO A 215 -6.69 8.38 -14.87
CA PRO A 215 -6.42 7.00 -15.24
C PRO A 215 -5.79 7.04 -16.63
N LEU A 216 -4.57 6.51 -16.76
CA LEU A 216 -4.00 6.34 -18.08
C LEU A 216 -4.92 5.45 -18.91
N PRO A 217 -5.16 5.75 -20.20
CA PRO A 217 -6.03 4.93 -21.04
C PRO A 217 -5.55 3.48 -20.95
N GLU A 218 -6.50 2.62 -20.70
CA GLU A 218 -6.29 1.20 -20.45
C GLU A 218 -5.55 0.56 -21.62
N MET A 219 -4.31 0.18 -21.41
CA MET A 219 -3.67 -0.83 -22.23
C MET A 219 -4.02 -2.23 -21.67
N CYS A 220 -5.29 -2.47 -21.43
CA CYS A 220 -5.85 -3.79 -21.28
C CYS A 220 -6.43 -4.19 -22.64
N ALA A 221 -5.56 -4.56 -23.61
CA ALA A 221 -6.02 -5.15 -24.84
C ALA A 221 -4.94 -6.07 -25.43
N ARG A 222 -5.27 -7.29 -25.43
CA ARG A 222 -4.95 -8.47 -26.27
C ARG A 222 -4.09 -9.51 -25.60
#